data_bc2be5402c9c27dbe875cc3af06c9d0c
#
_entry.id   bc2be5402c9c27dbe875cc3af06c9d0c
#
_cell.length_a   1.000
_cell.length_b   1.000
_cell.length_c   1.000
_cell.angle_alpha   90.00
_cell.angle_beta   90.00
_cell.angle_gamma   90.00
#
_symmetry.space_group_name_H-M   'P 1'
#
loop_
_entity.id
_entity.type
_entity.pdbx_description
1 polymer ?
#
loop_
_entity_poly.entity_id
_entity_poly.type
_entity_poly.pdbx_seq_one_letter_code
_entity_poly.pdbx_strand_id
1 'polypeptide(L)'
;MRFLAYASDVNPQWLLTGRGGMLRDEDIQLAVPQVEKAFQLRTDKTLSLQNIPLYELDATAGLVALFNDKDTKNPVSHLQIPNLPPCDGAVYVRGDSMYPLLKSGDIVLYKEVVPTIEHILWGEMYLLSFNIDGEDYIAIKYIQKSDDECHVRLVSHNPHHSPKDIPAEAIRALALVKASVRYNTMG
;
A
#
# COMPACT_ATOMS: atom_id res chain seq x y z
N MET A 1 -71.07 22.68 3.96
CA MET A 1 -70.10 22.96 2.87
C MET A 1 -68.81 23.69 3.36
N ARG A 2 -68.23 23.33 4.46
CA ARG A 2 -66.99 23.99 4.96
C ARG A 2 -65.71 23.10 4.86
N PHE A 3 -65.83 21.83 4.46
CA PHE A 3 -64.72 20.91 4.38
C PHE A 3 -63.86 21.03 3.10
N LEU A 4 -64.45 21.51 2.01
CA LEU A 4 -63.78 21.67 0.71
C LEU A 4 -62.78 22.85 0.65
N ALA A 5 -62.88 23.79 1.62
CA ALA A 5 -61.96 24.94 1.66
C ALA A 5 -60.58 24.63 2.24
N TYR A 6 -60.42 23.47 2.90
CA TYR A 6 -59.14 23.04 3.50
C TYR A 6 -58.45 21.90 2.73
N ALA A 7 -59.07 21.31 1.73
CA ALA A 7 -58.53 20.22 0.95
C ALA A 7 -58.67 20.53 -0.56
N SER A 8 -57.96 21.58 -0.98
CA SER A 8 -57.98 22.06 -2.39
C SER A 8 -57.52 21.00 -3.37
N ASP A 9 -56.75 20.05 -2.90
CA ASP A 9 -56.06 19.04 -3.72
C ASP A 9 -56.90 17.75 -3.89
N VAL A 10 -58.03 17.65 -3.17
CA VAL A 10 -58.90 16.47 -3.26
C VAL A 10 -59.92 16.68 -4.39
N ASN A 11 -60.06 15.63 -5.21
CA ASN A 11 -61.03 15.60 -6.28
C ASN A 11 -62.43 15.50 -5.68
N PRO A 12 -63.32 16.53 -5.85
CA PRO A 12 -64.66 16.55 -5.29
C PRO A 12 -65.54 15.40 -5.79
N GLN A 13 -65.33 14.93 -7.02
CA GLN A 13 -66.09 13.85 -7.61
C GLN A 13 -65.70 12.49 -6.98
N TRP A 14 -64.41 12.27 -6.64
CA TRP A 14 -64.00 11.12 -5.87
C TRP A 14 -64.59 11.12 -4.46
N LEU A 15 -64.62 12.29 -3.82
CA LEU A 15 -65.16 12.44 -2.47
C LEU A 15 -66.65 12.10 -2.40
N LEU A 16 -67.40 12.41 -3.46
CA LEU A 16 -68.84 12.21 -3.50
C LEU A 16 -69.27 10.85 -4.03
N THR A 17 -68.47 10.21 -4.92
CA THR A 17 -68.89 9.00 -5.65
C THR A 17 -68.01 7.83 -5.45
N GLY A 18 -66.82 8.03 -4.87
CA GLY A 18 -65.76 6.98 -4.73
C GLY A 18 -65.16 6.57 -6.07
N ARG A 19 -65.43 7.27 -7.17
CA ARG A 19 -64.93 6.93 -8.51
C ARG A 19 -63.94 8.00 -9.00
N GLY A 20 -62.83 7.56 -9.66
CA GLY A 20 -61.77 8.40 -10.17
C GLY A 20 -60.58 8.52 -9.22
N GLY A 21 -59.59 9.33 -9.56
CA GLY A 21 -58.42 9.61 -8.72
C GLY A 21 -58.78 10.43 -7.49
N MET A 22 -58.24 10.12 -6.35
CA MET A 22 -58.43 10.80 -5.07
C MET A 22 -57.92 12.25 -5.08
N LEU A 23 -56.85 12.52 -5.81
CA LEU A 23 -56.28 13.86 -6.00
C LEU A 23 -56.64 14.40 -7.37
N ARG A 24 -56.70 15.70 -7.49
CA ARG A 24 -56.83 16.35 -8.81
C ARG A 24 -55.56 16.13 -9.57
N ASP A 25 -55.67 15.67 -10.83
CA ASP A 25 -54.53 15.59 -11.77
C ASP A 25 -54.15 17.01 -12.22
N GLU A 26 -53.69 17.85 -11.30
CA GLU A 26 -52.90 19.01 -11.64
C GLU A 26 -51.46 18.50 -11.64
N ASP A 27 -50.82 18.52 -12.81
CA ASP A 27 -49.43 18.21 -13.08
C ASP A 27 -48.54 18.26 -11.85
N ILE A 28 -48.41 17.14 -11.13
CA ILE A 28 -47.31 16.97 -10.23
C ILE A 28 -46.10 16.71 -11.16
N GLN A 29 -45.57 17.77 -11.75
CA GLN A 29 -44.17 17.82 -12.08
C GLN A 29 -43.45 17.66 -10.74
N LEU A 30 -43.14 16.43 -10.41
CA LEU A 30 -42.11 16.14 -9.42
C LEU A 30 -40.88 16.91 -9.87
N ALA A 31 -40.70 18.11 -9.36
CA ALA A 31 -39.45 18.81 -9.44
C ALA A 31 -38.43 17.88 -8.76
N VAL A 32 -37.79 17.01 -9.57
CA VAL A 32 -36.65 16.25 -9.14
C VAL A 32 -35.65 17.31 -8.68
N PRO A 33 -35.33 17.38 -7.37
CA PRO A 33 -34.35 18.35 -6.91
C PRO A 33 -33.07 18.13 -7.72
N GLN A 34 -32.77 19.10 -8.58
CA GLN A 34 -31.48 19.12 -9.24
C GLN A 34 -30.47 19.36 -8.15
N VAL A 35 -29.69 18.30 -7.81
CA VAL A 35 -28.57 18.40 -6.90
C VAL A 35 -27.48 19.20 -7.62
N GLU A 36 -27.52 20.52 -7.48
CA GLU A 36 -26.57 21.43 -8.14
C GLU A 36 -25.13 21.28 -7.61
N LYS A 37 -24.95 20.66 -6.45
CA LYS A 37 -23.62 20.39 -5.86
C LYS A 37 -23.65 19.07 -5.12
N ALA A 38 -23.10 18.04 -5.72
CA ALA A 38 -22.69 16.86 -4.98
C ALA A 38 -21.48 17.26 -4.10
N PHE A 39 -21.64 17.26 -2.79
CA PHE A 39 -20.49 17.36 -1.88
C PHE A 39 -19.70 16.06 -2.00
N GLN A 40 -18.55 16.13 -2.66
CA GLN A 40 -17.59 15.03 -2.61
C GLN A 40 -17.07 14.93 -1.17
N LEU A 41 -17.43 13.86 -0.50
CA LEU A 41 -16.81 13.51 0.78
C LEU A 41 -15.31 13.32 0.55
N ARG A 42 -14.48 13.63 1.55
CA ARG A 42 -13.02 13.40 1.47
C ARG A 42 -12.65 11.94 1.16
N THR A 43 -13.57 11.01 1.35
CA THR A 43 -13.50 9.59 1.01
C THR A 43 -13.69 9.30 -0.48
N ASP A 44 -14.21 10.25 -1.27
CA ASP A 44 -14.41 10.08 -2.72
C ASP A 44 -13.15 10.33 -3.55
N LYS A 45 -11.99 10.55 -2.89
CA LYS A 45 -10.71 10.52 -3.60
C LYS A 45 -10.53 9.13 -4.19
N THR A 46 -10.41 9.07 -5.51
CA THR A 46 -9.95 7.87 -6.22
C THR A 46 -8.71 7.36 -5.52
N LEU A 47 -8.83 6.23 -4.83
CA LEU A 47 -7.71 5.57 -4.17
C LEU A 47 -6.71 5.21 -5.27
N SER A 48 -5.51 5.74 -5.18
CA SER A 48 -4.42 5.30 -6.05
C SER A 48 -4.06 3.87 -5.65
N LEU A 49 -4.49 2.91 -6.47
CA LEU A 49 -4.14 1.51 -6.30
C LEU A 49 -2.92 1.21 -7.17
N GLN A 50 -1.82 0.83 -6.54
CA GLN A 50 -0.68 0.25 -7.22
C GLN A 50 -0.83 -1.27 -7.27
N ASN A 51 -0.48 -1.86 -8.41
CA ASN A 51 -0.33 -3.30 -8.55
C ASN A 51 1.15 -3.65 -8.31
N ILE A 52 1.48 -4.05 -7.09
CA ILE A 52 2.86 -4.27 -6.64
C ILE A 52 3.19 -5.76 -6.79
N PRO A 53 4.16 -6.13 -7.62
CA PRO A 53 4.54 -7.53 -7.79
C PRO A 53 5.21 -8.05 -6.54
N LEU A 54 4.81 -9.26 -6.09
CA LEU A 54 5.40 -9.99 -4.99
C LEU A 54 6.30 -11.09 -5.55
N TYR A 55 7.55 -11.09 -5.12
CA TYR A 55 8.55 -12.05 -5.56
C TYR A 55 8.96 -12.97 -4.42
N GLU A 56 9.31 -14.18 -4.77
CA GLU A 56 10.04 -15.09 -3.90
C GLU A 56 11.52 -14.96 -4.21
N LEU A 57 12.34 -14.67 -3.18
CA LEU A 57 13.80 -14.62 -3.32
C LEU A 57 14.37 -16.04 -3.25
N ASP A 58 14.83 -16.52 -4.38
CA ASP A 58 15.64 -17.74 -4.42
C ASP A 58 17.02 -17.46 -3.86
N ALA A 59 17.53 -18.38 -3.05
CA ALA A 59 18.87 -18.27 -2.45
C ALA A 59 19.99 -18.17 -3.50
N THR A 60 19.75 -18.70 -4.71
CA THR A 60 20.75 -18.74 -5.80
C THR A 60 20.65 -17.58 -6.78
N ALA A 61 19.47 -16.97 -6.97
CA ALA A 61 19.27 -15.94 -7.97
C ALA A 61 19.53 -14.51 -7.46
N GLY A 62 19.51 -14.32 -6.15
CA GLY A 62 19.88 -13.07 -5.51
C GLY A 62 18.97 -11.86 -5.83
N LEU A 63 19.14 -10.81 -5.04
CA LEU A 63 18.41 -9.54 -5.20
C LEU A 63 18.87 -8.77 -6.45
N VAL A 64 20.16 -8.90 -6.81
CA VAL A 64 20.72 -8.24 -8.00
C VAL A 64 20.05 -8.71 -9.27
N ALA A 65 19.85 -10.04 -9.40
CA ALA A 65 19.14 -10.59 -10.55
C ALA A 65 17.68 -10.20 -10.58
N LEU A 66 17.03 -10.03 -9.42
CA LEU A 66 15.66 -9.54 -9.34
C LEU A 66 15.53 -8.10 -9.87
N PHE A 67 16.49 -7.23 -9.54
CA PHE A 67 16.45 -5.83 -9.94
C PHE A 67 16.84 -5.61 -11.41
N ASN A 68 17.79 -6.43 -11.92
CA ASN A 68 18.27 -6.30 -13.30
C ASN A 68 17.32 -6.91 -14.34
N ASP A 69 16.63 -8.00 -13.99
CA ASP A 69 15.82 -8.80 -14.92
C ASP A 69 14.34 -8.88 -14.49
N LYS A 70 13.70 -7.72 -14.30
CA LYS A 70 12.28 -7.66 -13.91
C LYS A 70 11.35 -8.35 -14.90
N ASP A 71 11.70 -8.31 -16.19
CA ASP A 71 10.87 -8.88 -17.27
C ASP A 71 10.95 -10.40 -17.35
N THR A 72 12.00 -11.02 -16.80
CA THR A 72 12.20 -12.48 -16.83
C THR A 72 11.72 -13.20 -15.58
N LYS A 73 11.53 -12.48 -14.45
CA LYS A 73 11.03 -13.07 -13.21
C LYS A 73 9.53 -12.89 -13.08
N ASN A 74 8.81 -13.99 -13.15
CA ASN A 74 7.37 -13.99 -12.88
C ASN A 74 7.12 -13.77 -11.39
N PRO A 75 6.34 -12.74 -11.00
CA PRO A 75 5.91 -12.58 -9.63
C PRO A 75 5.01 -13.73 -9.21
N VAL A 76 5.14 -14.20 -7.97
CA VAL A 76 4.27 -15.24 -7.41
C VAL A 76 2.86 -14.73 -7.14
N SER A 77 2.72 -13.43 -6.94
CA SER A 77 1.43 -12.76 -6.68
C SER A 77 1.55 -11.26 -6.89
N HIS A 78 0.46 -10.54 -6.71
CA HIS A 78 0.43 -9.08 -6.72
C HIS A 78 -0.32 -8.55 -5.49
N LEU A 79 0.16 -7.45 -4.93
CA LEU A 79 -0.45 -6.77 -3.81
C LEU A 79 -1.08 -5.46 -4.26
N GLN A 80 -2.28 -5.18 -3.77
CA GLN A 80 -2.97 -3.91 -3.98
C GLN A 80 -3.35 -3.34 -2.62
N ILE A 81 -2.63 -2.30 -2.20
CA ILE A 81 -2.88 -1.64 -0.92
C ILE A 81 -3.17 -0.16 -1.22
N PRO A 82 -4.32 0.36 -0.77
CA PRO A 82 -4.68 1.76 -1.01
C PRO A 82 -3.70 2.73 -0.34
N ASN A 83 -3.44 3.85 -1.01
CA ASN A 83 -2.65 4.97 -0.48
C ASN A 83 -1.20 4.64 -0.08
N LEU A 84 -0.64 3.56 -0.59
CA LEU A 84 0.78 3.30 -0.42
C LEU A 84 1.64 4.30 -1.21
N PRO A 85 2.79 4.69 -0.65
CA PRO A 85 3.80 5.39 -1.44
C PRO A 85 4.28 4.49 -2.59
N PRO A 86 4.84 5.07 -3.67
CA PRO A 86 5.34 4.30 -4.80
C PRO A 86 6.31 3.20 -4.37
N CYS A 87 6.03 1.96 -4.76
CA CYS A 87 6.83 0.77 -4.52
C CYS A 87 7.12 0.07 -5.85
N ASP A 88 8.32 -0.50 -5.99
CA ASP A 88 8.75 -1.21 -7.19
C ASP A 88 8.53 -2.72 -7.09
N GLY A 89 8.37 -3.24 -5.86
CA GLY A 89 8.09 -4.64 -5.61
C GLY A 89 7.90 -4.98 -4.14
N ALA A 90 7.67 -6.25 -3.88
CA ALA A 90 7.54 -6.83 -2.55
C ALA A 90 8.26 -8.19 -2.48
N VAL A 91 8.76 -8.54 -1.30
CA VAL A 91 9.41 -9.84 -1.03
C VAL A 91 9.03 -10.35 0.35
N TYR A 92 9.09 -11.68 0.51
CA TYR A 92 8.94 -12.29 1.83
C TYR A 92 10.18 -12.08 2.70
N VAL A 93 9.95 -11.75 3.97
CA VAL A 93 10.99 -11.66 5.00
C VAL A 93 11.48 -13.06 5.34
N ARG A 94 12.79 -13.24 5.37
CA ARG A 94 13.46 -14.47 5.85
C ARG A 94 14.40 -14.14 7.01
N GLY A 95 14.51 -15.06 7.95
CA GLY A 95 15.34 -14.89 9.14
C GLY A 95 14.67 -14.05 10.24
N ASP A 96 15.43 -13.77 11.28
CA ASP A 96 14.97 -13.16 12.53
C ASP A 96 15.70 -11.85 12.89
N SER A 97 16.58 -11.37 12.02
CA SER A 97 17.43 -10.21 12.32
C SER A 97 16.64 -8.92 12.59
N MET A 98 15.40 -8.84 12.13
CA MET A 98 14.51 -7.71 12.34
C MET A 98 13.37 -8.02 13.32
N TYR A 99 13.42 -9.15 14.02
CA TYR A 99 12.46 -9.52 15.07
C TYR A 99 12.54 -8.52 16.25
N PRO A 100 11.42 -8.14 16.89
CA PRO A 100 10.05 -8.53 16.64
C PRO A 100 9.34 -7.65 15.58
N LEU A 101 10.03 -6.64 15.04
CA LEU A 101 9.45 -5.69 14.09
C LEU A 101 8.99 -6.41 12.81
N LEU A 102 9.88 -7.22 12.24
CA LEU A 102 9.57 -8.10 11.12
C LEU A 102 9.82 -9.56 11.55
N LYS A 103 8.90 -10.43 11.15
CA LYS A 103 9.01 -11.88 11.37
C LYS A 103 9.22 -12.59 10.03
N SER A 104 9.84 -13.76 10.08
CA SER A 104 9.90 -14.63 8.90
C SER A 104 8.48 -14.94 8.40
N GLY A 105 8.24 -14.76 7.11
CA GLY A 105 6.92 -14.86 6.47
C GLY A 105 6.16 -13.53 6.35
N ASP A 106 6.56 -12.46 7.01
CA ASP A 106 6.05 -11.12 6.72
C ASP A 106 6.46 -10.73 5.29
N ILE A 107 5.76 -9.76 4.72
CA ILE A 107 6.09 -9.20 3.40
C ILE A 107 6.59 -7.77 3.59
N VAL A 108 7.69 -7.41 2.94
CA VAL A 108 8.15 -6.03 2.84
C VAL A 108 7.97 -5.51 1.43
N LEU A 109 7.46 -4.27 1.33
CA LEU A 109 7.32 -3.54 0.09
C LEU A 109 8.47 -2.55 -0.01
N TYR A 110 9.10 -2.47 -1.16
CA TYR A 110 10.33 -1.72 -1.34
C TYR A 110 10.30 -0.81 -2.55
N LYS A 111 11.15 0.21 -2.50
CA LYS A 111 11.52 1.05 -3.64
C LYS A 111 13.01 0.93 -3.89
N GLU A 112 13.40 0.59 -5.11
CA GLU A 112 14.79 0.48 -5.51
C GLU A 112 15.51 1.82 -5.44
N VAL A 113 16.75 1.78 -5.02
CA VAL A 113 17.64 2.92 -4.86
C VAL A 113 18.99 2.57 -5.45
N VAL A 114 19.65 3.53 -6.06
CA VAL A 114 21.02 3.34 -6.54
C VAL A 114 21.93 3.05 -5.34
N PRO A 115 22.74 1.96 -5.37
CA PRO A 115 23.54 1.53 -4.24
C PRO A 115 24.80 2.38 -4.07
N THR A 116 24.63 3.68 -3.79
CA THR A 116 25.72 4.62 -3.51
C THR A 116 25.45 5.32 -2.20
N ILE A 117 26.51 5.70 -1.48
CA ILE A 117 26.42 6.37 -0.17
C ILE A 117 25.54 7.63 -0.22
N GLU A 118 25.59 8.36 -1.32
CA GLU A 118 24.84 9.61 -1.52
C GLU A 118 23.32 9.42 -1.50
N HIS A 119 22.84 8.22 -1.88
CA HIS A 119 21.41 7.90 -1.93
C HIS A 119 20.91 7.20 -0.66
N ILE A 120 21.79 6.96 0.33
CA ILE A 120 21.41 6.33 1.58
C ILE A 120 20.81 7.36 2.54
N LEU A 121 19.56 7.12 2.93
CA LEU A 121 18.93 7.81 4.05
C LEU A 121 19.31 7.09 5.34
N TRP A 122 20.16 7.74 6.12
CA TRP A 122 20.71 7.14 7.33
C TRP A 122 19.66 6.88 8.39
N GLY A 123 19.70 5.69 8.97
CA GLY A 123 18.74 5.24 9.99
C GLY A 123 17.50 4.56 9.42
N GLU A 124 17.31 4.57 8.11
CA GLU A 124 16.18 3.91 7.45
C GLU A 124 16.44 2.43 7.21
N MET A 125 15.35 1.68 7.02
CA MET A 125 15.39 0.24 6.77
C MET A 125 15.53 -0.05 5.28
N TYR A 126 16.46 -0.93 4.95
CA TYR A 126 16.76 -1.33 3.58
C TYR A 126 16.71 -2.85 3.41
N LEU A 127 16.19 -3.28 2.27
CA LEU A 127 16.46 -4.57 1.67
C LEU A 127 17.71 -4.41 0.82
N LEU A 128 18.77 -5.17 1.10
CA LEU A 128 20.05 -5.03 0.43
C LEU A 128 20.68 -6.37 0.10
N SER A 129 21.46 -6.40 -0.98
CA SER A 129 22.41 -7.46 -1.28
C SER A 129 23.81 -6.90 -1.24
N PHE A 130 24.73 -7.64 -0.63
CA PHE A 130 26.12 -7.25 -0.51
C PHE A 130 27.04 -8.48 -0.61
N ASN A 131 28.23 -8.26 -1.14
CA ASN A 131 29.24 -9.30 -1.32
C ASN A 131 30.37 -9.14 -0.31
N ILE A 132 30.68 -10.21 0.40
CA ILE A 132 31.86 -10.28 1.29
C ILE A 132 32.59 -11.55 0.97
N ASP A 133 33.88 -11.44 0.69
CA ASP A 133 34.79 -12.55 0.41
C ASP A 133 34.31 -13.48 -0.73
N GLY A 134 33.59 -12.90 -1.71
CA GLY A 134 33.04 -13.63 -2.85
C GLY A 134 31.68 -14.28 -2.62
N GLU A 135 31.10 -14.15 -1.42
CA GLU A 135 29.77 -14.66 -1.10
C GLU A 135 28.75 -13.53 -1.09
N ASP A 136 27.60 -13.78 -1.71
CA ASP A 136 26.49 -12.84 -1.76
C ASP A 136 25.50 -13.07 -0.60
N TYR A 137 25.21 -12.00 0.11
CA TYR A 137 24.26 -11.98 1.21
C TYR A 137 23.07 -11.11 0.87
N ILE A 138 21.89 -11.52 1.31
CA ILE A 138 20.67 -10.72 1.25
C ILE A 138 20.18 -10.50 2.68
N ALA A 139 19.90 -9.25 3.03
CA ALA A 139 19.42 -8.91 4.37
C ALA A 139 18.46 -7.73 4.35
N ILE A 140 17.64 -7.66 5.41
CA ILE A 140 16.89 -6.46 5.76
C ILE A 140 17.54 -5.89 7.01
N LYS A 141 18.01 -4.64 6.94
CA LYS A 141 18.77 -3.98 8.01
C LYS A 141 18.47 -2.47 8.02
N TYR A 142 18.69 -1.84 9.15
CA TYR A 142 18.90 -0.40 9.18
C TYR A 142 20.31 -0.09 8.68
N ILE A 143 20.45 0.97 7.88
CA ILE A 143 21.77 1.45 7.47
C ILE A 143 22.06 2.74 8.23
N GLN A 144 23.12 2.72 9.01
CA GLN A 144 23.62 3.85 9.77
C GLN A 144 25.01 4.27 9.27
N LYS A 145 25.42 5.48 9.64
CA LYS A 145 26.79 5.94 9.39
C LYS A 145 27.77 5.08 10.16
N SER A 146 28.85 4.67 9.50
CA SER A 146 30.02 4.11 10.14
C SER A 146 30.96 5.22 10.62
N ASP A 147 31.90 4.89 11.48
CA ASP A 147 32.99 5.77 11.84
C ASP A 147 34.02 5.94 10.70
N ASP A 148 34.00 5.03 9.73
CA ASP A 148 34.77 5.09 8.48
C ASP A 148 33.89 5.62 7.35
N GLU A 149 34.35 6.65 6.63
CA GLU A 149 33.59 7.31 5.55
C GLU A 149 33.30 6.39 4.35
N CYS A 150 34.12 5.35 4.13
CA CYS A 150 33.93 4.39 3.06
C CYS A 150 33.07 3.20 3.47
N HIS A 151 32.61 3.13 4.73
CA HIS A 151 31.83 2.04 5.27
C HIS A 151 30.42 2.48 5.66
N VAL A 152 29.53 1.51 5.66
CA VAL A 152 28.19 1.64 6.22
C VAL A 152 28.00 0.66 7.36
N ARG A 153 27.27 1.06 8.40
CA ARG A 153 26.96 0.20 9.54
C ARG A 153 25.57 -0.42 9.34
N LEU A 154 25.55 -1.75 9.21
CA LEU A 154 24.34 -2.55 9.15
C LEU A 154 23.87 -2.89 10.56
N VAL A 155 22.66 -2.47 10.91
CA VAL A 155 22.09 -2.66 12.25
C VAL A 155 20.81 -3.49 12.17
N SER A 156 20.73 -4.50 13.00
CA SER A 156 19.54 -5.34 13.17
C SER A 156 18.58 -4.71 14.17
N HIS A 157 17.29 -4.97 14.03
CA HIS A 157 16.33 -4.62 15.09
C HIS A 157 16.42 -5.62 16.25
N ASN A 158 16.71 -6.88 15.96
CA ASN A 158 16.91 -7.92 16.95
C ASN A 158 18.28 -7.73 17.66
N PRO A 159 18.29 -7.50 18.99
CA PRO A 159 19.54 -7.22 19.71
C PRO A 159 20.50 -8.41 19.80
N HIS A 160 20.06 -9.62 19.44
CA HIS A 160 20.92 -10.78 19.39
C HIS A 160 21.89 -10.76 18.16
N HIS A 161 21.64 -9.88 17.21
CA HIS A 161 22.50 -9.68 16.06
C HIS A 161 23.31 -8.40 16.22
N SER A 162 24.61 -8.54 16.41
CA SER A 162 25.53 -7.40 16.52
C SER A 162 25.59 -6.59 15.22
N PRO A 163 25.74 -5.25 15.31
CA PRO A 163 26.00 -4.42 14.15
C PRO A 163 27.28 -4.85 13.42
N LYS A 164 27.30 -4.66 12.10
CA LYS A 164 28.45 -4.97 11.26
C LYS A 164 28.73 -3.81 10.31
N ASP A 165 29.97 -3.34 10.28
CA ASP A 165 30.43 -2.38 9.28
C ASP A 165 30.90 -3.13 8.04
N ILE A 166 30.45 -2.66 6.87
CA ILE A 166 30.84 -3.21 5.56
C ILE A 166 31.26 -2.08 4.63
N PRO A 167 32.18 -2.31 3.70
CA PRO A 167 32.50 -1.33 2.67
C PRO A 167 31.23 -0.98 1.86
N ALA A 168 31.01 0.29 1.61
CA ALA A 168 29.84 0.72 0.84
C ALA A 168 29.84 0.15 -0.58
N GLU A 169 31.01 -0.03 -1.17
CA GLU A 169 31.21 -0.67 -2.48
C GLU A 169 30.82 -2.16 -2.52
N ALA A 170 30.75 -2.80 -1.34
CA ALA A 170 30.30 -4.19 -1.25
C ALA A 170 28.79 -4.32 -1.53
N ILE A 171 28.02 -3.26 -1.44
CA ILE A 171 26.57 -3.26 -1.70
C ILE A 171 26.35 -3.39 -3.21
N ARG A 172 25.65 -4.45 -3.61
CA ARG A 172 25.33 -4.77 -5.01
C ARG A 172 23.94 -4.33 -5.43
N ALA A 173 22.98 -4.40 -4.50
CA ALA A 173 21.60 -3.97 -4.71
C ALA A 173 21.06 -3.35 -3.43
N LEU A 174 20.28 -2.30 -3.58
CA LEU A 174 19.73 -1.52 -2.47
C LEU A 174 18.28 -1.13 -2.75
N ALA A 175 17.40 -1.33 -1.78
CA ALA A 175 16.02 -0.88 -1.86
C ALA A 175 15.52 -0.41 -0.50
N LEU A 176 14.91 0.77 -0.47
CA LEU A 176 14.32 1.35 0.72
C LEU A 176 13.00 0.63 1.04
N VAL A 177 12.86 0.12 2.25
CA VAL A 177 11.61 -0.49 2.72
C VAL A 177 10.59 0.61 2.98
N LYS A 178 9.44 0.53 2.30
CA LYS A 178 8.37 1.53 2.35
C LYS A 178 7.21 1.12 3.24
N ALA A 179 6.95 -0.19 3.34
CA ALA A 179 5.88 -0.75 4.14
C ALA A 179 6.15 -2.22 4.45
N SER A 180 5.42 -2.76 5.41
CA SER A 180 5.38 -4.19 5.69
C SER A 180 3.95 -4.67 5.88
N VAL A 181 3.71 -5.93 5.53
CA VAL A 181 2.42 -6.61 5.70
C VAL A 181 2.64 -7.89 6.50
N ARG A 182 1.81 -8.09 7.50
CA ARG A 182 1.80 -9.31 8.33
C ARG A 182 0.45 -9.96 8.28
N TYR A 183 0.43 -11.26 8.01
CA TYR A 183 -0.75 -12.09 8.17
C TYR A 183 -0.75 -12.72 9.57
N ASN A 184 -1.77 -12.41 10.35
CA ASN A 184 -2.00 -13.09 11.63
C ASN A 184 -3.02 -14.19 11.39
N THR A 185 -2.56 -15.40 11.07
CA THR A 185 -3.41 -16.58 11.02
C THR A 185 -3.58 -17.09 12.45
N MET A 186 -4.80 -17.00 12.97
CA MET A 186 -5.15 -17.78 14.16
C MET A 186 -5.32 -19.22 13.68
N GLY A 187 -4.38 -20.10 14.07
CA GLY A 187 -4.46 -21.54 13.91
C GLY A 187 -5.35 -22.17 14.97
#